data_a164e926d62e98ccb23167dbb25e59e8
#
_entry.id   a164e926d62e98ccb23167dbb25e59e8
#
_cell.length_a   1.000
_cell.length_b   1.000
_cell.length_c   1.000
_cell.angle_alpha   90.00
_cell.angle_beta   90.00
_cell.angle_gamma   90.00
#
_symmetry.space_group_name_H-M   'P 1'
#
loop_
_entity.id
_entity.type
_entity.pdbx_description
1 polymer ?
#
loop_
_entity_poly.entity_id
_entity_poly.type
_entity_poly.pdbx_seq_one_letter_code
_entity_poly.pdbx_strand_id
1 'polypeptide(L)'
;MNLKEAFQVQNKIGELMSYINRYLSDEDNVMTIMEKHLRSKALAGQQDDTVDVSRKADEGFDVGRLLAIWQELMAEKERLGAAIGKAKASMAFNLDAAVDANKSRRAFLSMLQELANRKSSHELKKGEGRGYVFNNDGNQTSYCYDIDRIMTIDYDRNKVRAMVKELNRASDEVSIQIDEALLQTQVDYAPKFDLVGENRFILEELMEK
;
A
#
# COMPACT_ATOMS: atom_id res chain seq x y z
N MET A 1 -20.65 10.40 -14.56
CA MET A 1 -20.12 10.51 -13.18
C MET A 1 -18.92 11.46 -13.17
N ASN A 2 -18.54 11.99 -11.99
CA ASN A 2 -17.33 12.79 -11.91
C ASN A 2 -16.07 11.92 -11.84
N LEU A 3 -14.89 12.54 -12.00
CA LEU A 3 -13.61 11.82 -12.05
C LEU A 3 -13.29 11.13 -10.70
N LYS A 4 -13.69 11.72 -9.58
CA LYS A 4 -13.51 11.11 -8.25
C LYS A 4 -14.33 9.82 -8.11
N GLU A 5 -15.58 9.85 -8.52
CA GLU A 5 -16.45 8.66 -8.55
C GLU A 5 -15.90 7.58 -9.48
N ALA A 6 -15.39 7.99 -10.66
CA ALA A 6 -14.76 7.06 -11.61
C ALA A 6 -13.54 6.34 -10.99
N PHE A 7 -12.70 7.04 -10.25
CA PHE A 7 -11.59 6.40 -9.52
C PHE A 7 -12.08 5.48 -8.40
N GLN A 8 -13.17 5.81 -7.70
CA GLN A 8 -13.75 4.92 -6.69
C GLN A 8 -14.23 3.62 -7.31
N VAL A 9 -14.92 3.69 -8.46
CA VAL A 9 -15.35 2.51 -9.21
C VAL A 9 -14.13 1.70 -9.69
N GLN A 10 -13.09 2.35 -10.21
CA GLN A 10 -11.87 1.68 -10.64
C GLN A 10 -11.18 0.93 -9.51
N ASN A 11 -11.10 1.54 -8.33
CA ASN A 11 -10.53 0.91 -7.14
C ASN A 11 -11.36 -0.29 -6.71
N LYS A 12 -12.69 -0.16 -6.70
CA LYS A 12 -13.60 -1.26 -6.32
C LYS A 12 -13.48 -2.46 -7.26
N ILE A 13 -13.39 -2.22 -8.58
CA ILE A 13 -13.10 -3.30 -9.55
C ILE A 13 -11.76 -3.97 -9.22
N GLY A 14 -10.71 -3.19 -8.91
CA GLY A 14 -9.41 -3.72 -8.52
C GLY A 14 -9.46 -4.57 -7.25
N GLU A 15 -10.23 -4.15 -6.25
CA GLU A 15 -10.46 -4.90 -5.00
C GLU A 15 -11.17 -6.24 -5.26
N LEU A 16 -12.22 -6.24 -6.10
CA LEU A 16 -12.94 -7.46 -6.47
C LEU A 16 -12.03 -8.44 -7.23
N MET A 17 -11.27 -7.96 -8.21
CA MET A 17 -10.29 -8.80 -8.93
C MET A 17 -9.24 -9.38 -7.98
N SER A 18 -8.76 -8.59 -7.02
CA SER A 18 -7.81 -9.05 -6.01
C SER A 18 -8.42 -10.08 -5.05
N TYR A 19 -9.70 -9.90 -4.71
CA TYR A 19 -10.44 -10.87 -3.89
C TYR A 19 -10.59 -12.22 -4.63
N ILE A 20 -10.99 -12.19 -5.91
CA ILE A 20 -11.09 -13.40 -6.75
C ILE A 20 -9.72 -14.08 -6.86
N ASN A 21 -8.65 -13.32 -7.13
CA ASN A 21 -7.30 -13.88 -7.23
C ASN A 21 -6.89 -14.59 -5.93
N ARG A 22 -7.19 -14.00 -4.78
CA ARG A 22 -6.89 -14.62 -3.48
C ARG A 22 -7.67 -15.91 -3.29
N TYR A 23 -8.97 -15.90 -3.61
CA TYR A 23 -9.81 -17.09 -3.53
C TYR A 23 -9.30 -18.23 -4.41
N LEU A 24 -8.95 -17.92 -5.67
CA LEU A 24 -8.44 -18.90 -6.64
C LEU A 24 -7.01 -19.37 -6.34
N SER A 25 -6.23 -18.62 -5.58
CA SER A 25 -4.87 -19.01 -5.18
C SER A 25 -4.85 -19.95 -3.98
N ASP A 26 -5.97 -20.14 -3.31
CA ASP A 26 -6.12 -21.04 -2.18
C ASP A 26 -6.51 -22.43 -2.70
N GLU A 27 -5.63 -23.42 -2.47
CA GLU A 27 -5.85 -24.79 -2.94
C GLU A 27 -7.12 -25.42 -2.35
N ASP A 28 -7.46 -25.08 -1.11
CA ASP A 28 -8.66 -25.56 -0.42
C ASP A 28 -9.95 -25.15 -1.15
N ASN A 29 -9.93 -24.02 -1.89
CA ASN A 29 -11.08 -23.53 -2.65
C ASN A 29 -11.22 -24.15 -4.05
N VAL A 30 -10.13 -24.63 -4.63
CA VAL A 30 -10.08 -25.00 -6.06
C VAL A 30 -9.79 -26.48 -6.30
N MET A 31 -9.39 -27.24 -5.26
CA MET A 31 -9.04 -28.65 -5.36
C MET A 31 -9.98 -29.53 -4.54
N THR A 32 -10.19 -30.75 -5.00
CA THR A 32 -10.78 -31.84 -4.22
C THR A 32 -9.67 -32.82 -3.90
N ILE A 33 -9.49 -33.16 -2.62
CA ILE A 33 -8.44 -34.04 -2.15
C ILE A 33 -9.09 -35.35 -1.69
N MET A 34 -8.80 -36.45 -2.42
CA MET A 34 -9.25 -37.76 -2.11
C MET A 34 -8.09 -38.63 -1.63
N GLU A 35 -8.16 -39.13 -0.42
CA GLU A 35 -7.17 -40.09 0.10
C GLU A 35 -7.64 -41.53 -0.06
N LYS A 36 -6.84 -42.36 -0.72
CA LYS A 36 -7.08 -43.82 -0.79
C LYS A 36 -6.26 -44.52 0.28
N HIS A 37 -6.93 -45.05 1.27
CA HIS A 37 -6.33 -45.79 2.37
C HIS A 37 -6.10 -47.25 1.95
N LEU A 38 -4.88 -47.64 1.68
CA LEU A 38 -4.49 -48.96 1.19
C LEU A 38 -4.29 -49.94 2.35
N ARG A 39 -5.37 -50.21 3.11
CA ARG A 39 -5.33 -51.06 4.31
C ARG A 39 -5.06 -52.50 3.97
N SER A 40 -5.53 -53.01 2.80
CA SER A 40 -5.26 -54.35 2.30
C SER A 40 -3.79 -54.69 2.13
N LYS A 41 -2.95 -53.66 1.86
CA LYS A 41 -1.49 -53.79 1.76
C LYS A 41 -0.80 -53.95 3.12
N ALA A 42 -1.39 -53.40 4.18
CA ALA A 42 -0.83 -53.43 5.52
C ALA A 42 -1.27 -54.68 6.29
N LEU A 43 -2.54 -55.11 6.09
CA LEU A 43 -3.12 -56.28 6.77
C LEU A 43 -4.05 -57.04 5.84
N ALA A 44 -3.76 -58.32 5.59
CA ALA A 44 -4.59 -59.19 4.78
C ALA A 44 -6.02 -59.29 5.34
N GLY A 45 -7.03 -59.18 4.48
CA GLY A 45 -8.45 -59.22 4.87
C GLY A 45 -9.07 -57.84 5.20
N GLN A 46 -8.28 -56.78 5.28
CA GLN A 46 -8.81 -55.41 5.38
C GLN A 46 -9.19 -54.90 3.98
N GLN A 47 -10.22 -54.04 3.92
CA GLN A 47 -10.65 -53.40 2.68
C GLN A 47 -10.02 -52.01 2.55
N ASP A 48 -9.65 -51.67 1.31
CA ASP A 48 -9.25 -50.32 0.96
C ASP A 48 -10.48 -49.42 0.92
N ASP A 49 -10.34 -48.20 1.37
CA ASP A 49 -11.38 -47.17 1.30
C ASP A 49 -10.83 -45.87 0.70
N THR A 50 -11.72 -45.01 0.25
CA THR A 50 -11.39 -43.71 -0.27
C THR A 50 -12.20 -42.67 0.51
N VAL A 51 -11.50 -41.69 1.07
CA VAL A 51 -12.08 -40.64 1.91
C VAL A 51 -11.83 -39.27 1.26
N ASP A 52 -12.87 -38.45 1.21
CA ASP A 52 -12.72 -37.03 0.84
C ASP A 52 -12.18 -36.26 2.06
N VAL A 53 -11.01 -35.74 1.93
CA VAL A 53 -10.34 -34.92 2.96
C VAL A 53 -10.24 -33.45 2.56
N SER A 54 -11.02 -33.04 1.55
CA SER A 54 -11.08 -31.65 1.10
C SER A 54 -11.52 -30.74 2.25
N ARG A 55 -10.94 -29.55 2.31
CA ARG A 55 -11.29 -28.50 3.29
C ARG A 55 -12.15 -27.39 2.69
N LYS A 56 -12.93 -27.72 1.64
CA LYS A 56 -13.80 -26.73 0.99
C LYS A 56 -14.78 -26.15 2.01
N ALA A 57 -14.93 -24.83 2.00
CA ALA A 57 -16.01 -24.16 2.72
C ALA A 57 -17.36 -24.63 2.14
N ASP A 58 -18.36 -24.86 2.99
CA ASP A 58 -19.70 -25.32 2.58
C ASP A 58 -20.38 -24.39 1.55
N GLU A 59 -19.97 -23.12 1.50
CA GLU A 59 -20.47 -22.09 0.59
C GLU A 59 -19.34 -21.56 -0.33
N GLY A 60 -18.77 -22.45 -1.12
CA GLY A 60 -17.73 -22.09 -2.09
C GLY A 60 -18.29 -21.49 -3.38
N PHE A 61 -17.53 -20.63 -4.02
CA PHE A 61 -17.85 -20.12 -5.35
C PHE A 61 -17.52 -21.15 -6.44
N ASP A 62 -18.33 -21.17 -7.52
CA ASP A 62 -17.97 -21.90 -8.73
C ASP A 62 -16.74 -21.26 -9.41
N VAL A 63 -15.67 -22.04 -9.54
CA VAL A 63 -14.39 -21.59 -10.08
C VAL A 63 -14.52 -21.12 -11.54
N GLY A 64 -15.31 -21.87 -12.35
CA GLY A 64 -15.51 -21.52 -13.76
C GLY A 64 -16.20 -20.15 -13.89
N ARG A 65 -17.23 -19.94 -13.09
CA ARG A 65 -17.96 -18.65 -13.07
C ARG A 65 -17.09 -17.51 -12.55
N LEU A 66 -16.29 -17.74 -11.49
CA LEU A 66 -15.34 -16.72 -11.00
C LEU A 66 -14.33 -16.28 -12.05
N LEU A 67 -13.81 -17.21 -12.85
CA LEU A 67 -12.90 -16.89 -13.96
C LEU A 67 -13.61 -16.06 -15.02
N ALA A 68 -14.88 -16.36 -15.33
CA ALA A 68 -15.67 -15.54 -16.26
C ALA A 68 -15.92 -14.14 -15.72
N ILE A 69 -16.33 -14.00 -14.45
CA ILE A 69 -16.52 -12.72 -13.78
C ILE A 69 -15.21 -11.91 -13.78
N TRP A 70 -14.07 -12.55 -13.50
CA TRP A 70 -12.77 -11.87 -13.54
C TRP A 70 -12.47 -11.28 -14.90
N GLN A 71 -12.75 -12.00 -16.01
CA GLN A 71 -12.58 -11.50 -17.37
C GLN A 71 -13.53 -10.33 -17.66
N GLU A 72 -14.79 -10.41 -17.21
CA GLU A 72 -15.76 -9.33 -17.35
C GLU A 72 -15.32 -8.07 -16.57
N LEU A 73 -14.81 -8.22 -15.36
CA LEU A 73 -14.27 -7.12 -14.55
C LEU A 73 -13.03 -6.49 -15.20
N MET A 74 -12.17 -7.30 -15.84
CA MET A 74 -11.01 -6.80 -16.56
C MET A 74 -11.42 -5.94 -17.76
N ALA A 75 -12.37 -6.42 -18.57
CA ALA A 75 -12.90 -5.65 -19.71
C ALA A 75 -13.55 -4.34 -19.23
N GLU A 76 -14.28 -4.39 -18.13
CA GLU A 76 -14.92 -3.21 -17.52
C GLU A 76 -13.87 -2.20 -17.01
N LYS A 77 -12.79 -2.67 -16.40
CA LYS A 77 -11.66 -1.86 -15.95
C LYS A 77 -10.97 -1.15 -17.10
N GLU A 78 -10.79 -1.84 -18.23
CA GLU A 78 -10.21 -1.26 -19.45
C GLU A 78 -11.13 -0.19 -20.04
N ARG A 79 -12.44 -0.44 -20.12
CA ARG A 79 -13.46 0.51 -20.59
C ARG A 79 -13.48 1.78 -19.74
N LEU A 80 -13.50 1.62 -18.43
CA LEU A 80 -13.43 2.73 -17.46
C LEU A 80 -12.11 3.49 -17.59
N GLY A 81 -10.99 2.78 -17.68
CA GLY A 81 -9.67 3.38 -17.86
C GLY A 81 -9.58 4.26 -19.11
N ALA A 82 -10.14 3.80 -20.22
CA ALA A 82 -10.22 4.59 -21.45
C ALA A 82 -11.08 5.87 -21.28
N ALA A 83 -12.22 5.77 -20.60
CA ALA A 83 -13.08 6.91 -20.32
C ALA A 83 -12.41 7.94 -19.40
N ILE A 84 -11.73 7.48 -18.35
CA ILE A 84 -10.91 8.33 -17.46
C ILE A 84 -9.79 9.01 -18.26
N GLY A 85 -9.07 8.26 -19.09
CA GLY A 85 -8.00 8.82 -19.93
C GLY A 85 -8.50 9.93 -20.84
N LYS A 86 -9.66 9.73 -21.49
CA LYS A 86 -10.30 10.74 -22.33
C LYS A 86 -10.71 11.99 -21.53
N ALA A 87 -11.31 11.79 -20.36
CA ALA A 87 -11.70 12.91 -19.49
C ALA A 87 -10.47 13.71 -19.03
N LYS A 88 -9.38 13.04 -18.61
CA LYS A 88 -8.12 13.69 -18.21
C LYS A 88 -7.47 14.44 -19.38
N ALA A 89 -7.51 13.90 -20.59
CA ALA A 89 -6.97 14.56 -21.78
C ALA A 89 -7.70 15.87 -22.16
N SER A 90 -8.96 16.03 -21.72
CA SER A 90 -9.74 17.26 -21.95
C SER A 90 -9.51 18.35 -20.89
N MET A 91 -8.73 18.07 -19.84
CA MET A 91 -8.47 19.01 -18.74
C MET A 91 -7.47 20.11 -19.17
N ALA A 92 -7.64 21.29 -18.61
CA ALA A 92 -6.74 22.44 -18.88
C ALA A 92 -5.35 22.28 -18.26
N PHE A 93 -5.16 21.36 -17.30
CA PHE A 93 -3.87 21.10 -16.68
C PHE A 93 -3.66 19.58 -16.52
N ASN A 94 -2.39 19.18 -16.40
CA ASN A 94 -2.04 17.78 -16.19
C ASN A 94 -2.23 17.37 -14.72
N LEU A 95 -3.35 16.71 -14.44
CA LEU A 95 -3.72 16.26 -13.09
C LEU A 95 -2.65 15.32 -12.48
N ASP A 96 -2.14 14.36 -13.26
CA ASP A 96 -1.18 13.38 -12.75
C ASP A 96 0.14 14.04 -12.37
N ALA A 97 0.62 14.96 -13.21
CA ALA A 97 1.82 15.73 -12.90
C ALA A 97 1.62 16.64 -11.68
N ALA A 98 0.43 17.24 -11.52
CA ALA A 98 0.12 18.06 -10.34
C ALA A 98 0.09 17.22 -9.05
N VAL A 99 -0.51 16.03 -9.09
CA VAL A 99 -0.56 15.09 -7.95
C VAL A 99 0.85 14.65 -7.57
N ASP A 100 1.68 14.25 -8.54
CA ASP A 100 3.05 13.77 -8.28
C ASP A 100 3.96 14.89 -7.74
N ALA A 101 3.89 16.10 -8.35
CA ALA A 101 4.62 17.26 -7.85
C ALA A 101 4.19 17.64 -6.44
N ASN A 102 2.89 17.56 -6.11
CA ASN A 102 2.40 17.88 -4.77
C ASN A 102 2.81 16.82 -3.73
N LYS A 103 2.84 15.55 -4.12
CA LYS A 103 3.38 14.46 -3.29
C LYS A 103 4.86 14.69 -2.95
N SER A 104 5.66 15.04 -3.95
CA SER A 104 7.09 15.36 -3.77
C SER A 104 7.28 16.58 -2.86
N ARG A 105 6.43 17.62 -3.02
CA ARG A 105 6.43 18.84 -2.20
C ARG A 105 6.12 18.52 -0.73
N ARG A 106 5.13 17.65 -0.47
CA ARG A 106 4.77 17.21 0.89
C ARG A 106 5.86 16.36 1.55
N ALA A 107 6.56 15.51 0.78
CA ALA A 107 7.68 14.73 1.29
C ALA A 107 8.84 15.63 1.71
N PHE A 108 9.17 16.64 0.89
CA PHE A 108 10.19 17.64 1.22
C PHE A 108 9.79 18.48 2.45
N LEU A 109 8.52 18.84 2.56
CA LEU A 109 7.97 19.58 3.68
C LEU A 109 8.14 18.82 5.01
N SER A 110 7.91 17.52 5.02
CA SER A 110 8.13 16.67 6.20
C SER A 110 9.59 16.75 6.67
N MET A 111 10.54 16.65 5.75
CA MET A 111 11.98 16.80 6.05
C MET A 111 12.31 18.21 6.61
N LEU A 112 11.75 19.27 6.01
CA LEU A 112 11.95 20.63 6.51
C LEU A 112 11.36 20.84 7.90
N GLN A 113 10.23 20.21 8.23
CA GLN A 113 9.63 20.25 9.57
C GLN A 113 10.55 19.60 10.60
N GLU A 114 11.18 18.47 10.25
CA GLU A 114 12.20 17.86 11.12
C GLU A 114 13.37 18.80 11.38
N LEU A 115 13.90 19.45 10.33
CA LEU A 115 14.95 20.44 10.48
C LEU A 115 14.51 21.63 11.35
N ALA A 116 13.29 22.16 11.15
CA ALA A 116 12.74 23.26 11.94
C ALA A 116 12.64 22.94 13.44
N ASN A 117 12.49 21.64 13.78
CA ASN A 117 12.34 21.16 15.15
C ASN A 117 13.67 20.75 15.81
N ARG A 118 14.76 20.59 15.06
CA ARG A 118 16.07 20.26 15.63
C ARG A 118 16.55 21.34 16.57
N LYS A 119 17.22 20.95 17.64
CA LYS A 119 17.80 21.84 18.65
C LYS A 119 19.29 21.51 18.81
N SER A 120 20.08 22.54 19.04
CA SER A 120 21.44 22.35 19.54
C SER A 120 21.37 21.68 20.92
N SER A 121 22.30 20.80 21.20
CA SER A 121 22.40 20.13 22.51
C SER A 121 23.84 20.09 23.00
N HIS A 122 23.97 19.95 24.31
CA HIS A 122 25.23 19.81 25.02
C HIS A 122 25.09 18.64 25.99
N GLU A 123 25.98 17.68 25.94
CA GLU A 123 25.95 16.45 26.72
C GLU A 123 27.34 16.11 27.22
N LEU A 124 27.51 15.97 28.53
CA LEU A 124 28.73 15.46 29.14
C LEU A 124 28.66 13.94 29.29
N LYS A 125 29.47 13.22 28.52
CA LYS A 125 29.62 11.77 28.52
C LYS A 125 30.73 11.37 29.45
N LYS A 126 30.38 11.00 30.69
CA LYS A 126 31.34 10.68 31.77
C LYS A 126 32.03 9.34 31.49
N GLY A 127 33.38 9.38 31.45
CA GLY A 127 34.22 8.18 31.36
C GLY A 127 34.14 7.42 30.04
N GLU A 128 33.47 7.95 29.00
CA GLU A 128 33.36 7.28 27.69
C GLU A 128 34.63 7.39 26.84
N GLY A 129 35.45 8.41 27.05
CA GLY A 129 36.72 8.56 26.37
C GLY A 129 37.76 7.58 26.88
N ARG A 130 38.57 7.01 26.00
CA ARG A 130 39.70 6.17 26.36
C ARG A 130 41.00 6.74 25.77
N GLY A 131 42.00 6.96 26.63
CA GLY A 131 43.34 7.36 26.28
C GLY A 131 44.35 6.31 26.76
N TYR A 132 45.55 6.42 26.24
CA TYR A 132 46.65 5.54 26.62
C TYR A 132 47.86 6.38 27.05
N VAL A 133 48.56 5.92 28.06
CA VAL A 133 49.78 6.54 28.56
C VAL A 133 50.79 5.45 28.88
N PHE A 134 52.11 5.69 28.69
CA PHE A 134 53.14 4.80 29.15
C PHE A 134 53.47 5.05 30.61
N ASN A 135 53.50 3.99 31.42
CA ASN A 135 53.94 4.09 32.84
C ASN A 135 55.48 4.16 32.93
N ASN A 136 56.01 4.35 34.11
CA ASN A 136 57.43 4.49 34.36
C ASN A 136 58.25 3.24 33.94
N ASP A 137 57.60 2.08 33.80
CA ASP A 137 58.21 0.81 33.37
C ASP A 137 58.15 0.61 31.84
N GLY A 138 57.60 1.60 31.09
CA GLY A 138 57.47 1.54 29.65
C GLY A 138 56.24 0.75 29.16
N ASN A 139 55.35 0.31 30.05
CA ASN A 139 54.13 -0.39 29.68
C ASN A 139 53.00 0.59 29.35
N GLN A 140 52.23 0.27 28.32
CA GLN A 140 51.07 1.04 27.92
C GLN A 140 49.90 0.74 28.88
N THR A 141 49.34 1.78 29.52
CA THR A 141 48.16 1.73 30.37
C THR A 141 47.08 2.60 29.79
N SER A 142 45.82 2.16 29.94
CA SER A 142 44.65 2.95 29.49
C SER A 142 44.07 3.75 30.62
N TYR A 143 43.52 4.92 30.31
CA TYR A 143 42.78 5.74 31.24
C TYR A 143 41.50 6.21 30.58
N CYS A 144 40.41 6.46 31.39
CA CYS A 144 39.17 7.01 30.93
C CYS A 144 39.12 8.53 31.15
N TYR A 145 38.44 9.24 30.29
CA TYR A 145 38.19 10.67 30.45
C TYR A 145 36.76 11.02 29.99
N ASP A 146 36.28 12.15 30.44
CA ASP A 146 34.98 12.67 30.08
C ASP A 146 35.01 13.29 28.68
N ILE A 147 33.96 13.06 27.88
CA ILE A 147 33.77 13.68 26.56
C ILE A 147 32.66 14.69 26.65
N ASP A 148 32.97 15.92 26.36
CA ASP A 148 32.01 17.01 26.23
C ASP A 148 31.53 17.08 24.78
N ARG A 149 30.29 16.58 24.53
CA ARG A 149 29.69 16.54 23.20
C ARG A 149 28.80 17.76 22.98
N ILE A 150 29.23 18.62 22.08
CA ILE A 150 28.47 19.80 21.67
C ILE A 150 27.92 19.54 20.26
N MET A 151 26.60 19.60 20.11
CA MET A 151 25.92 19.52 18.81
C MET A 151 25.29 20.87 18.50
N THR A 152 25.74 21.49 17.42
CA THR A 152 25.23 22.78 16.94
C THR A 152 24.46 22.58 15.64
N ILE A 153 23.51 23.47 15.38
CA ILE A 153 22.77 23.51 14.12
C ILE A 153 23.53 24.43 13.15
N ASP A 154 23.90 23.90 11.98
CA ASP A 154 24.68 24.60 10.95
C ASP A 154 23.82 25.32 9.89
N TYR A 155 22.55 25.57 10.20
CA TYR A 155 21.62 26.27 9.31
C TYR A 155 20.72 27.24 10.08
N ASP A 156 20.16 28.22 9.33
CA ASP A 156 19.21 29.17 9.88
C ASP A 156 17.80 28.57 10.00
N ARG A 157 17.40 28.24 11.24
CA ARG A 157 16.07 27.68 11.53
C ARG A 157 14.93 28.61 11.13
N ASN A 158 15.12 29.92 11.16
CA ASN A 158 14.06 30.85 10.79
C ASN A 158 13.82 30.82 9.28
N LYS A 159 14.89 30.69 8.48
CA LYS A 159 14.77 30.48 7.03
C LYS A 159 14.03 29.15 6.74
N VAL A 160 14.39 28.08 7.44
CA VAL A 160 13.70 26.78 7.29
C VAL A 160 12.21 26.91 7.62
N ARG A 161 11.85 27.60 8.71
CA ARG A 161 10.45 27.84 9.09
C ARG A 161 9.69 28.67 8.06
N ALA A 162 10.34 29.66 7.46
CA ALA A 162 9.76 30.45 6.38
C ALA A 162 9.47 29.56 5.15
N MET A 163 10.42 28.69 4.75
CA MET A 163 10.24 27.73 3.66
C MET A 163 9.11 26.73 3.95
N VAL A 164 8.99 26.25 5.19
CA VAL A 164 7.87 25.38 5.60
C VAL A 164 6.54 26.07 5.38
N LYS A 165 6.42 27.34 5.80
CA LYS A 165 5.18 28.11 5.65
C LYS A 165 4.81 28.32 4.18
N GLU A 166 5.78 28.67 3.35
CA GLU A 166 5.58 28.91 1.92
C GLU A 166 5.17 27.62 1.17
N LEU A 167 5.89 26.52 1.43
CA LEU A 167 5.60 25.23 0.80
C LEU A 167 4.26 24.63 1.26
N ASN A 168 3.87 24.81 2.52
CA ASN A 168 2.55 24.43 2.99
C ASN A 168 1.47 25.12 2.17
N ARG A 169 1.56 26.45 2.07
CA ARG A 169 0.61 27.26 1.31
C ARG A 169 0.51 26.78 -0.15
N ALA A 170 1.66 26.62 -0.82
CA ALA A 170 1.69 26.15 -2.20
C ALA A 170 1.13 24.72 -2.35
N SER A 171 1.37 23.83 -1.37
CA SER A 171 0.82 22.47 -1.36
C SER A 171 -0.72 22.48 -1.19
N ASP A 172 -1.23 23.33 -0.31
CA ASP A 172 -2.66 23.46 -0.05
C ASP A 172 -3.40 24.06 -1.26
N GLU A 173 -2.85 25.08 -1.91
CA GLU A 173 -3.40 25.67 -3.13
C GLU A 173 -3.51 24.62 -4.26
N VAL A 174 -2.47 23.82 -4.47
CA VAL A 174 -2.48 22.75 -5.48
C VAL A 174 -3.47 21.63 -5.08
N SER A 175 -3.61 21.32 -3.80
CA SER A 175 -4.58 20.32 -3.35
C SER A 175 -6.01 20.72 -3.64
N ILE A 176 -6.35 22.00 -3.42
CA ILE A 176 -7.67 22.54 -3.75
C ILE A 176 -7.92 22.43 -5.26
N GLN A 177 -6.96 22.78 -6.10
CA GLN A 177 -7.10 22.66 -7.57
C GLN A 177 -7.32 21.19 -8.01
N ILE A 178 -6.61 20.25 -7.39
CA ILE A 178 -6.79 18.81 -7.64
C ILE A 178 -8.20 18.38 -7.25
N ASP A 179 -8.68 18.75 -6.05
CA ASP A 179 -9.99 18.38 -5.57
C ASP A 179 -11.13 18.96 -6.44
N GLU A 180 -11.01 20.23 -6.83
CA GLU A 180 -11.94 20.86 -7.76
C GLU A 180 -11.97 20.14 -9.12
N ALA A 181 -10.81 19.81 -9.66
CA ALA A 181 -10.71 19.08 -10.91
C ALA A 181 -11.34 17.68 -10.85
N LEU A 182 -11.14 16.96 -9.74
CA LEU A 182 -11.74 15.64 -9.51
C LEU A 182 -13.27 15.70 -9.44
N LEU A 183 -13.84 16.78 -8.90
CA LEU A 183 -15.27 16.94 -8.75
C LEU A 183 -15.96 17.51 -10.01
N GLN A 184 -15.29 18.42 -10.73
CA GLN A 184 -15.87 19.11 -11.88
C GLN A 184 -15.72 18.34 -13.19
N THR A 185 -14.65 17.54 -13.33
CA THR A 185 -14.39 16.79 -14.56
C THR A 185 -15.37 15.62 -14.69
N GLN A 186 -16.16 15.63 -15.77
CA GLN A 186 -17.11 14.58 -16.04
C GLN A 186 -16.46 13.44 -16.85
N VAL A 187 -16.74 12.21 -16.43
CA VAL A 187 -16.34 10.98 -17.13
C VAL A 187 -17.60 10.39 -17.76
N ASP A 188 -17.58 10.26 -19.09
CA ASP A 188 -18.66 9.63 -19.86
C ASP A 188 -18.56 8.10 -19.73
N TYR A 189 -19.14 7.62 -18.63
CA TYR A 189 -19.11 6.20 -18.27
C TYR A 189 -20.33 5.86 -17.39
N ALA A 190 -20.94 4.71 -17.69
CA ALA A 190 -21.95 4.08 -16.86
C ALA A 190 -21.47 2.67 -16.46
N PRO A 191 -21.40 2.33 -15.18
CA PRO A 191 -21.00 0.99 -14.72
C PRO A 191 -21.93 -0.09 -15.26
N LYS A 192 -21.36 -1.22 -15.68
CA LYS A 192 -22.11 -2.41 -16.08
C LYS A 192 -22.69 -3.13 -14.84
N PHE A 193 -21.98 -3.07 -13.73
CA PHE A 193 -22.30 -3.78 -12.50
C PHE A 193 -22.63 -2.79 -11.38
N ASP A 194 -23.52 -3.21 -10.48
CA ASP A 194 -23.63 -2.58 -9.17
C ASP A 194 -22.47 -3.04 -8.29
N LEU A 195 -21.64 -2.10 -7.86
CA LEU A 195 -20.42 -2.37 -7.10
C LEU A 195 -20.50 -1.83 -5.67
N VAL A 196 -21.72 -1.64 -5.17
CA VAL A 196 -21.98 -1.15 -3.81
C VAL A 196 -22.02 -2.32 -2.84
N GLY A 197 -21.23 -2.27 -1.76
CA GLY A 197 -21.22 -3.28 -0.71
C GLY A 197 -19.91 -4.01 -0.50
N GLU A 198 -19.96 -5.08 0.26
CA GLU A 198 -18.80 -5.95 0.52
C GLU A 198 -18.48 -6.82 -0.70
N ASN A 199 -17.21 -7.13 -0.90
CA ASN A 199 -16.75 -7.88 -2.07
C ASN A 199 -17.43 -9.24 -2.23
N ARG A 200 -17.69 -9.94 -1.10
CA ARG A 200 -18.35 -11.25 -1.11
C ARG A 200 -19.78 -11.14 -1.65
N PHE A 201 -20.57 -10.23 -1.11
CA PHE A 201 -21.96 -10.03 -1.53
C PHE A 201 -22.08 -9.61 -2.99
N ILE A 202 -21.20 -8.71 -3.44
CA ILE A 202 -21.17 -8.31 -4.86
C ILE A 202 -20.88 -9.51 -5.75
N LEU A 203 -19.95 -10.38 -5.37
CA LEU A 203 -19.64 -11.59 -6.15
C LEU A 203 -20.80 -12.60 -6.12
N GLU A 204 -21.46 -12.80 -5.00
CA GLU A 204 -22.66 -13.65 -4.90
C GLU A 204 -23.74 -13.16 -5.87
N GLU A 205 -24.04 -11.85 -5.91
CA GLU A 205 -24.97 -11.27 -6.89
C GLU A 205 -24.54 -11.42 -8.34
N LEU A 206 -23.23 -11.34 -8.62
CA LEU A 206 -22.69 -11.55 -9.98
C LEU A 206 -22.70 -13.04 -10.39
N MET A 207 -22.69 -13.95 -9.43
CA MET A 207 -22.81 -15.40 -9.69
C MET A 207 -24.23 -15.80 -10.08
N GLU A 208 -25.26 -15.09 -9.57
CA GLU A 208 -26.67 -15.39 -9.84
C GLU A 208 -27.15 -14.87 -11.21
N LYS A 209 -26.42 -13.98 -11.84
CA LYS A 209 -26.70 -13.39 -13.17
C LYS A 209 -26.04 -14.16 -14.30
#